data_0136c70a5222435c33fd8419222b921d
#
_entry.id   0136c70a5222435c33fd8419222b921d
#
_cell.length_a   1.000
_cell.length_b   1.000
_cell.length_c   1.000
_cell.angle_alpha   90.00
_cell.angle_beta   90.00
_cell.angle_gamma   90.00
#
_symmetry.space_group_name_H-M   'P 1'
#
loop_
_entity.id
_entity.type
_entity.pdbx_description
1 polymer ?
#
loop_
_entity_poly.entity_id
_entity_poly.type
_entity_poly.pdbx_seq_one_letter_code
_entity_poly.pdbx_strand_id
1 'polypeptide(L)'
;LQTLAYAMVGPLEQGVENMELSARDFLRQPEADPQLSVEGGLGAMIARWGARVPVKLGVRAVRVDSTGPAIAVETTAGQMRGRAAVVTVPTGVLATGLLGFAPQLSAARREAIEQLPMATYNKAMLQFSSRVIDAPTGRSIVGLTRKGAPFEGVVRPMG
;
A
#
# COMPACT_ATOMS: atom_id res chain seq x y z
N LEU A 1 4.43 23.42 17.17
CA LEU A 1 4.42 22.07 17.72
C LEU A 1 3.07 21.36 17.56
N GLN A 2 1.97 22.01 17.95
CA GLN A 2 0.63 21.43 17.89
C GLN A 2 0.20 21.07 16.44
N THR A 3 0.46 21.96 15.48
CA THR A 3 0.20 21.71 14.05
C THR A 3 1.00 20.52 13.51
N LEU A 4 2.26 20.39 13.92
CA LEU A 4 3.11 19.26 13.49
C LEU A 4 2.63 17.95 14.11
N ALA A 5 2.31 17.94 15.39
CA ALA A 5 1.77 16.75 16.06
C ALA A 5 0.45 16.29 15.41
N TYR A 6 -0.44 17.23 15.08
CA TYR A 6 -1.68 16.91 14.35
C TYR A 6 -1.41 16.32 12.96
N ALA A 7 -0.45 16.89 12.23
CA ALA A 7 -0.10 16.44 10.88
C ALA A 7 0.60 15.06 10.86
N MET A 8 1.23 14.65 11.96
CA MET A 8 1.90 13.35 12.02
C MET A 8 0.93 12.17 12.05
N VAL A 9 -0.12 12.23 12.86
CA VAL A 9 -0.99 11.07 13.12
C VAL A 9 -1.76 10.64 11.86
N GLY A 10 -2.53 11.52 11.26
CA GLY A 10 -3.32 11.19 10.07
C GLY A 10 -2.53 11.33 8.76
N PRO A 11 -2.17 12.56 8.37
CA PRO A 11 -1.57 12.80 7.06
C PRO A 11 -0.23 12.09 6.84
N LEU A 12 0.66 12.07 7.83
CA LEU A 12 1.99 11.51 7.66
C LEU A 12 2.03 9.99 7.87
N GLU A 13 1.41 9.48 8.92
CA GLU A 13 1.46 8.05 9.23
C GLU A 13 0.42 7.23 8.49
N GLN A 14 -0.79 7.77 8.32
CA GLN A 14 -1.90 7.06 7.73
C GLN A 14 -2.24 7.52 6.29
N GLY A 15 -1.69 8.66 5.84
CA GLY A 15 -1.93 9.22 4.50
C GLY A 15 -3.35 9.75 4.29
N VAL A 16 -4.09 10.03 5.37
CA VAL A 16 -5.45 10.55 5.38
C VAL A 16 -5.58 11.70 6.38
N GLU A 17 -6.59 12.54 6.23
CA GLU A 17 -6.88 13.59 7.23
C GLU A 17 -7.37 12.97 8.55
N ASN A 18 -7.04 13.57 9.68
CA ASN A 18 -7.41 13.04 10.99
C ASN A 18 -8.93 12.88 11.18
N MET A 19 -9.74 13.68 10.48
CA MET A 19 -11.21 13.60 10.53
C MET A 19 -11.75 12.36 9.81
N GLU A 20 -10.96 11.76 8.93
CA GLU A 20 -11.29 10.54 8.18
C GLU A 20 -10.76 9.28 8.88
N LEU A 21 -9.97 9.45 9.94
CA LEU A 21 -9.35 8.37 10.66
C LEU A 21 -10.27 7.83 11.77
N SER A 22 -10.48 6.53 11.80
CA SER A 22 -11.15 5.86 12.91
C SER A 22 -10.24 5.84 14.15
N ALA A 23 -10.54 6.67 15.14
CA ALA A 23 -9.79 6.68 16.41
C ALA A 23 -9.78 5.31 17.10
N ARG A 24 -10.87 4.53 16.99
CA ARG A 24 -10.96 3.19 17.55
C ARG A 24 -9.98 2.23 16.87
N ASP A 25 -9.88 2.25 15.54
CA ASP A 25 -9.04 1.33 14.79
C ASP A 25 -7.57 1.75 14.89
N PHE A 26 -7.30 3.06 14.91
CA PHE A 26 -5.97 3.59 15.17
C PHE A 26 -5.40 3.10 16.52
N LEU A 27 -6.20 3.17 17.60
CA LEU A 27 -5.79 2.68 18.92
C LEU A 27 -5.61 1.15 19.01
N ARG A 28 -6.15 0.40 18.05
CA ARG A 28 -6.00 -1.06 17.97
C ARG A 28 -4.89 -1.50 17.04
N GLN A 29 -4.28 -0.57 16.31
CA GLN A 29 -3.18 -0.87 15.41
C GLN A 29 -1.98 -1.33 16.23
N PRO A 30 -1.43 -2.53 15.98
CA PRO A 30 -0.25 -2.98 16.69
C PRO A 30 0.96 -2.15 16.24
N GLU A 31 1.73 -1.67 17.18
CA GLU A 31 3.04 -1.11 16.89
C GLU A 31 4.02 -2.24 16.57
N ALA A 32 4.70 -2.12 15.44
CA ALA A 32 5.74 -3.05 15.04
C ALA A 32 7.11 -2.37 15.18
N ASP A 33 7.76 -2.59 16.30
CA ASP A 33 9.12 -2.14 16.56
C ASP A 33 10.10 -3.32 16.64
N PRO A 34 11.34 -3.14 16.15
CA PRO A 34 11.87 -1.96 15.46
C PRO A 34 11.45 -1.89 13.99
N GLN A 35 11.24 -0.67 13.48
CA GLN A 35 11.03 -0.44 12.05
C GLN A 35 12.37 -0.50 11.33
N LEU A 36 12.56 -1.52 10.51
CA LEU A 36 13.80 -1.77 9.80
C LEU A 36 13.65 -1.52 8.29
N SER A 37 14.70 -0.98 7.71
CA SER A 37 14.81 -0.89 6.24
C SER A 37 15.46 -2.15 5.70
N VAL A 38 14.93 -2.65 4.59
CA VAL A 38 15.47 -3.85 3.94
C VAL A 38 16.65 -3.44 3.05
N GLU A 39 17.83 -3.96 3.34
CA GLU A 39 19.00 -3.81 2.47
C GLU A 39 18.73 -4.44 1.10
N GLY A 40 19.08 -3.73 0.03
CA GLY A 40 18.76 -4.14 -1.33
C GLY A 40 17.30 -3.94 -1.74
N GLY A 41 16.44 -3.44 -0.84
CA GLY A 41 15.05 -3.10 -1.09
C GLY A 41 14.05 -4.24 -0.87
N LEU A 42 12.84 -3.87 -0.46
CA LEU A 42 11.75 -4.80 -0.17
C LEU A 42 11.36 -5.65 -1.40
N GLY A 43 11.35 -5.05 -2.60
CA GLY A 43 11.03 -5.76 -3.84
C GLY A 43 11.99 -6.92 -4.12
N ALA A 44 13.28 -6.73 -3.93
CA ALA A 44 14.29 -7.79 -4.11
C ALA A 44 14.12 -8.91 -3.07
N MET A 45 13.80 -8.57 -1.83
CA MET A 45 13.50 -9.55 -0.78
C MET A 45 12.28 -10.40 -1.15
N ILE A 46 11.18 -9.78 -1.55
CA ILE A 46 9.95 -10.49 -1.97
C ILE A 46 10.21 -11.35 -3.20
N ALA A 47 10.93 -10.85 -4.20
CA ALA A 47 11.27 -11.63 -5.40
C ALA A 47 12.10 -12.88 -5.06
N ARG A 48 13.05 -12.76 -4.14
CA ARG A 48 13.85 -13.89 -3.66
C ARG A 48 13.01 -14.92 -2.90
N TRP A 49 12.15 -14.44 -2.01
CA TRP A 49 11.27 -15.30 -1.24
C TRP A 49 10.25 -16.02 -2.14
N GLY A 50 9.67 -15.30 -3.12
CA GLY A 50 8.70 -15.82 -4.07
C GLY A 50 9.30 -16.54 -5.30
N ALA A 51 10.62 -16.76 -5.39
CA ALA A 51 11.28 -17.24 -6.59
C ALA A 51 10.79 -18.62 -7.10
N ARG A 52 10.21 -19.43 -6.21
CA ARG A 52 9.63 -20.74 -6.57
C ARG A 52 8.14 -20.69 -6.92
N VAL A 53 7.49 -19.53 -6.76
CA VAL A 53 6.07 -19.36 -7.09
C VAL A 53 5.95 -19.11 -8.60
N PRO A 54 5.15 -19.91 -9.33
CA PRO A 54 4.96 -19.69 -10.77
C PRO A 54 4.10 -18.43 -10.98
N VAL A 55 4.74 -17.32 -11.33
CA VAL A 55 4.09 -16.03 -11.57
C VAL A 55 4.06 -15.73 -13.07
N LYS A 56 2.90 -15.38 -13.60
CA LYS A 56 2.75 -14.85 -14.96
C LYS A 56 2.68 -13.32 -14.91
N LEU A 57 3.77 -12.68 -15.26
CA LEU A 57 3.86 -11.22 -15.33
C LEU A 57 3.19 -10.68 -16.58
N GLY A 58 2.74 -9.42 -16.55
CA GLY A 58 2.08 -8.76 -17.68
C GLY A 58 0.68 -9.28 -18.00
N VAL A 59 0.12 -10.18 -17.18
CA VAL A 59 -1.21 -10.74 -17.35
C VAL A 59 -2.16 -10.15 -16.31
N ARG A 60 -3.19 -9.45 -16.77
CA ARG A 60 -4.21 -8.84 -15.92
C ARG A 60 -5.43 -9.73 -15.83
N ALA A 61 -5.90 -10.01 -14.61
CA ALA A 61 -7.21 -10.61 -14.37
C ALA A 61 -8.30 -9.56 -14.65
N VAL A 62 -9.35 -9.95 -15.39
CA VAL A 62 -10.48 -9.07 -15.73
C VAL A 62 -11.79 -9.55 -15.10
N ARG A 63 -11.91 -10.86 -14.79
CA ARG A 63 -13.10 -11.41 -14.15
C ARG A 63 -12.76 -12.67 -13.36
N VAL A 64 -13.42 -12.82 -12.22
CA VAL A 64 -13.40 -14.03 -11.40
C VAL A 64 -14.81 -14.61 -11.42
N ASP A 65 -14.97 -15.83 -11.91
CA ASP A 65 -16.23 -16.53 -12.00
C ASP A 65 -16.23 -17.77 -11.10
N SER A 66 -17.13 -17.79 -10.14
CA SER A 66 -17.34 -18.89 -9.18
C SER A 66 -18.72 -19.56 -9.33
N THR A 67 -19.41 -19.39 -10.46
CA THR A 67 -20.73 -19.99 -10.70
C THR A 67 -20.64 -21.46 -11.07
N GLY A 68 -19.50 -21.92 -11.57
CA GLY A 68 -19.26 -23.30 -11.96
C GLY A 68 -18.62 -24.16 -10.86
N PRO A 69 -18.32 -25.43 -11.16
CA PRO A 69 -17.71 -26.37 -10.22
C PRO A 69 -16.24 -26.03 -9.89
N ALA A 70 -15.62 -25.18 -10.66
CA ALA A 70 -14.26 -24.65 -10.47
C ALA A 70 -14.27 -23.14 -10.65
N ILE A 71 -13.37 -22.45 -9.92
CA ILE A 71 -13.18 -21.02 -10.13
C ILE A 71 -12.52 -20.80 -11.49
N ALA A 72 -13.12 -19.97 -12.32
CA ALA A 72 -12.53 -19.49 -13.59
C ALA A 72 -12.07 -18.04 -13.43
N VAL A 73 -10.84 -17.75 -13.82
CA VAL A 73 -10.29 -16.39 -13.86
C VAL A 73 -10.01 -16.04 -15.33
N GLU A 74 -10.79 -15.11 -15.85
CA GLU A 74 -10.55 -14.53 -17.17
C GLU A 74 -9.41 -13.52 -17.08
N THR A 75 -8.46 -13.61 -17.99
CA THR A 75 -7.30 -12.73 -18.03
C THR A 75 -7.06 -12.19 -19.45
N THR A 76 -6.20 -11.19 -19.55
CA THR A 76 -5.75 -10.66 -20.86
C THR A 76 -4.99 -11.67 -21.71
N ALA A 77 -4.59 -12.81 -21.16
CA ALA A 77 -3.86 -13.89 -21.84
C ALA A 77 -4.66 -15.21 -21.88
N GLY A 78 -5.97 -15.16 -21.71
CA GLY A 78 -6.85 -16.33 -21.71
C GLY A 78 -7.41 -16.66 -20.31
N GLN A 79 -8.05 -17.81 -20.20
CA GLN A 79 -8.72 -18.24 -18.96
C GLN A 79 -7.82 -19.19 -18.16
N MET A 80 -7.82 -19.01 -16.84
CA MET A 80 -7.22 -19.92 -15.86
C MET A 80 -8.32 -20.55 -15.01
N ARG A 81 -8.11 -21.80 -14.59
CA ARG A 81 -9.06 -22.51 -13.71
C ARG A 81 -8.35 -23.03 -12.46
N GLY A 82 -9.04 -23.01 -11.33
CA GLY A 82 -8.53 -23.49 -10.05
C GLY A 82 -9.63 -23.91 -9.10
N ARG A 83 -9.26 -24.61 -8.04
CA ARG A 83 -10.19 -24.97 -6.97
C ARG A 83 -10.57 -23.78 -6.09
N ALA A 84 -9.69 -22.79 -6.03
CA ALA A 84 -9.89 -21.56 -5.28
C ALA A 84 -9.10 -20.42 -5.94
N ALA A 85 -9.50 -19.19 -5.67
CA ALA A 85 -8.76 -17.98 -6.04
C ALA A 85 -8.66 -17.07 -4.82
N VAL A 86 -7.46 -16.50 -4.60
CA VAL A 86 -7.23 -15.46 -3.60
C VAL A 86 -7.03 -14.15 -4.34
N VAL A 87 -7.88 -13.19 -4.06
CA VAL A 87 -7.83 -11.86 -4.68
C VAL A 87 -7.10 -10.92 -3.72
N THR A 88 -5.90 -10.47 -4.13
CA THR A 88 -5.01 -9.64 -3.31
C THR A 88 -4.84 -8.22 -3.87
N VAL A 89 -5.65 -7.84 -4.83
CA VAL A 89 -5.61 -6.48 -5.39
C VAL A 89 -6.04 -5.44 -4.34
N PRO A 90 -5.46 -4.22 -4.37
CA PRO A 90 -5.85 -3.14 -3.45
C PRO A 90 -7.34 -2.80 -3.54
N THR A 91 -7.91 -2.32 -2.43
CA THR A 91 -9.31 -1.89 -2.37
C THR A 91 -9.64 -0.83 -3.41
N GLY A 92 -8.70 0.11 -3.69
CA GLY A 92 -8.87 1.09 -4.77
C GLY A 92 -9.04 0.47 -6.16
N VAL A 93 -8.38 -0.66 -6.44
CA VAL A 93 -8.59 -1.40 -7.71
C VAL A 93 -9.96 -2.08 -7.73
N LEU A 94 -10.39 -2.66 -6.60
CA LEU A 94 -11.72 -3.26 -6.49
C LEU A 94 -12.84 -2.22 -6.67
N ALA A 95 -12.66 -1.03 -6.12
CA ALA A 95 -13.62 0.06 -6.23
C ALA A 95 -13.81 0.58 -7.66
N THR A 96 -12.82 0.43 -8.55
CA THR A 96 -12.95 0.84 -9.97
C THR A 96 -13.88 -0.08 -10.77
N GLY A 97 -14.19 -1.28 -10.28
CA GLY A 97 -14.95 -2.28 -11.04
C GLY A 97 -14.21 -2.91 -12.22
N LEU A 98 -12.90 -2.62 -12.40
CA LEU A 98 -12.09 -3.19 -13.49
C LEU A 98 -11.88 -4.71 -13.35
N LEU A 99 -12.04 -5.26 -12.14
CA LEU A 99 -12.10 -6.70 -11.89
C LEU A 99 -13.54 -7.11 -11.63
N GLY A 100 -14.15 -7.78 -12.60
CA GLY A 100 -15.52 -8.28 -12.48
C GLY A 100 -15.62 -9.54 -11.62
N PHE A 101 -16.80 -9.79 -11.07
CA PHE A 101 -17.11 -10.99 -10.28
C PHE A 101 -18.41 -11.64 -10.75
N ALA A 102 -18.44 -12.97 -10.82
CA ALA A 102 -19.63 -13.77 -10.99
C ALA A 102 -19.66 -14.88 -9.93
N PRO A 103 -20.73 -14.95 -9.09
CA PRO A 103 -21.78 -13.94 -8.99
C PRO A 103 -21.22 -12.60 -8.51
N GLN A 104 -21.97 -11.52 -8.68
CA GLN A 104 -21.56 -10.20 -8.19
C GLN A 104 -21.29 -10.21 -6.69
N LEU A 105 -20.36 -9.40 -6.24
CA LEU A 105 -20.10 -9.20 -4.82
C LEU A 105 -21.39 -8.72 -4.11
N SER A 106 -21.63 -9.23 -2.91
CA SER A 106 -22.77 -8.79 -2.10
C SER A 106 -22.72 -7.27 -1.85
N ALA A 107 -23.88 -6.67 -1.58
CA ALA A 107 -23.97 -5.26 -1.25
C ALA A 107 -23.04 -4.87 -0.09
N ALA A 108 -23.01 -5.66 0.98
CA ALA A 108 -22.14 -5.44 2.13
C ALA A 108 -20.64 -5.46 1.77
N ARG A 109 -20.21 -6.34 0.84
CA ARG A 109 -18.81 -6.37 0.38
C ARG A 109 -18.47 -5.16 -0.47
N ARG A 110 -19.36 -4.72 -1.34
CA ARG A 110 -19.16 -3.50 -2.12
C ARG A 110 -19.05 -2.28 -1.23
N GLU A 111 -19.97 -2.13 -0.29
CA GLU A 111 -19.93 -1.07 0.72
C GLU A 111 -18.63 -1.08 1.52
N ALA A 112 -18.17 -2.25 1.98
CA ALA A 112 -16.91 -2.37 2.70
C ALA A 112 -15.69 -1.95 1.85
N ILE A 113 -15.69 -2.23 0.54
CA ILE A 113 -14.64 -1.78 -0.38
C ILE A 113 -14.65 -0.25 -0.52
N GLU A 114 -15.83 0.36 -0.66
CA GLU A 114 -16.01 1.80 -0.78
C GLU A 114 -15.60 2.54 0.51
N GLN A 115 -15.85 1.94 1.67
CA GLN A 115 -15.49 2.50 2.97
C GLN A 115 -14.01 2.30 3.36
N LEU A 116 -13.22 1.60 2.52
CA LEU A 116 -11.80 1.41 2.70
C LEU A 116 -11.01 2.06 1.56
N PRO A 117 -11.06 3.39 1.43
CA PRO A 117 -10.33 4.10 0.37
C PRO A 117 -8.82 3.93 0.55
N MET A 118 -8.09 3.98 -0.55
CA MET A 118 -6.63 4.00 -0.51
C MET A 118 -6.14 5.37 -0.05
N ALA A 119 -5.24 5.36 0.93
CA ALA A 119 -4.54 6.56 1.37
C ALA A 119 -3.58 7.08 0.30
N THR A 120 -3.31 8.39 0.33
CA THR A 120 -2.31 9.01 -0.55
C THR A 120 -0.98 9.10 0.18
N TYR A 121 0.01 8.34 -0.28
CA TYR A 121 1.35 8.34 0.28
C TYR A 121 2.41 8.31 -0.83
N ASN A 122 3.23 9.35 -0.90
CA ASN A 122 4.28 9.48 -1.91
C ASN A 122 5.65 9.62 -1.26
N LYS A 123 6.67 9.02 -1.89
CA LYS A 123 8.07 9.16 -1.49
C LYS A 123 8.89 9.72 -2.65
N ALA A 124 9.65 10.77 -2.39
CA ALA A 124 10.64 11.30 -3.31
C ALA A 124 12.04 10.90 -2.81
N MET A 125 12.80 10.22 -3.65
CA MET A 125 14.20 9.86 -3.37
C MET A 125 15.10 10.94 -3.95
N LEU A 126 15.87 11.60 -3.10
CA LEU A 126 16.81 12.63 -3.51
C LEU A 126 18.23 12.18 -3.16
N GLN A 127 19.11 12.16 -4.17
CA GLN A 127 20.53 11.87 -4.01
C GLN A 127 21.32 13.15 -4.24
N PHE A 128 22.18 13.49 -3.31
CA PHE A 128 23.03 14.67 -3.37
C PHE A 128 24.50 14.24 -3.53
N SER A 129 25.26 14.99 -4.30
CA SER A 129 26.71 14.75 -4.49
C SER A 129 27.55 15.10 -3.26
N SER A 130 26.99 15.82 -2.30
CA SER A 130 27.63 16.18 -1.05
C SER A 130 26.59 16.21 0.08
N ARG A 131 27.07 16.21 1.33
CA ARG A 131 26.19 16.30 2.49
C ARG A 131 25.52 17.68 2.55
N VAL A 132 24.21 17.72 2.34
CA VAL A 132 23.40 18.96 2.36
C VAL A 132 22.60 19.13 3.65
N ILE A 133 22.46 18.07 4.44
CA ILE A 133 21.73 18.07 5.71
C ILE A 133 22.69 17.58 6.80
N ASP A 134 22.86 18.39 7.83
CA ASP A 134 23.69 18.04 8.99
C ASP A 134 22.85 17.27 10.04
N ALA A 135 22.55 16.03 9.72
CA ALA A 135 21.85 15.10 10.61
C ALA A 135 22.55 13.74 10.58
N PRO A 136 22.52 12.98 11.69
CA PRO A 136 23.04 11.62 11.71
C PRO A 136 22.31 10.72 10.72
N THR A 137 23.04 9.76 10.14
CA THR A 137 22.47 8.70 9.30
C THR A 137 21.39 7.91 10.05
N GLY A 138 20.31 7.61 9.36
CA GLY A 138 19.17 6.86 9.93
C GLY A 138 18.21 7.72 10.74
N ARG A 139 18.49 9.01 10.94
CA ARG A 139 17.55 9.90 11.63
C ARG A 139 16.43 10.34 10.69
N SER A 140 15.22 10.32 11.22
CA SER A 140 14.07 10.97 10.58
C SER A 140 14.11 12.47 10.83
N ILE A 141 13.80 13.21 9.79
CA ILE A 141 13.59 14.66 9.82
C ILE A 141 12.12 14.88 9.48
N VAL A 142 11.39 15.43 10.42
CA VAL A 142 9.96 15.72 10.25
C VAL A 142 9.75 17.22 10.20
N GLY A 143 8.90 17.67 9.29
CA GLY A 143 8.63 19.09 9.13
C GLY A 143 7.33 19.37 8.38
N LEU A 144 7.08 20.64 8.18
CA LEU A 144 5.96 21.13 7.38
C LEU A 144 6.51 21.93 6.20
N THR A 145 5.92 21.73 5.04
CA THR A 145 6.16 22.59 3.88
C THR A 145 5.64 23.99 4.14
N ARG A 146 6.01 24.97 3.30
CA ARG A 146 5.45 26.33 3.38
C ARG A 146 3.92 26.39 3.29
N LYS A 147 3.29 25.37 2.66
CA LYS A 147 1.84 25.26 2.55
C LYS A 147 1.22 24.43 3.69
N GLY A 148 2.00 24.04 4.70
CA GLY A 148 1.52 23.30 5.86
C GLY A 148 1.41 21.79 5.67
N ALA A 149 1.73 21.23 4.49
CA ALA A 149 1.74 19.80 4.29
C ALA A 149 2.90 19.14 5.07
N PRO A 150 2.67 18.05 5.80
CA PRO A 150 3.72 17.36 6.53
C PRO A 150 4.67 16.61 5.57
N PHE A 151 5.91 16.47 5.99
CA PHE A 151 6.86 15.58 5.34
C PHE A 151 7.74 14.89 6.37
N GLU A 152 8.18 13.70 6.04
CA GLU A 152 9.26 13.00 6.73
C GLU A 152 10.35 12.64 5.72
N GLY A 153 11.60 12.87 6.13
CA GLY A 153 12.77 12.46 5.37
C GLY A 153 13.70 11.62 6.22
N VAL A 154 14.31 10.59 5.66
CA VAL A 154 15.34 9.79 6.34
C VAL A 154 16.67 10.01 5.66
N VAL A 155 17.68 10.43 6.43
CA VAL A 155 19.05 10.61 5.94
C VAL A 155 19.74 9.25 5.84
N ARG A 156 20.22 8.91 4.64
CA ARG A 156 20.98 7.69 4.40
C ARG A 156 22.37 7.99 3.87
N PRO A 157 23.38 7.17 4.19
CA PRO A 157 24.69 7.30 3.56
C PRO A 157 24.56 7.03 2.06
N MET A 158 25.41 7.68 1.29
CA MET A 158 25.67 7.22 -0.08
C MET A 158 26.54 5.97 0.05
N GLY A 159 26.06 4.86 -0.47
CA GLY A 159 26.85 3.63 -0.61
C GLY A 159 27.91 3.78 -1.70
#